data_0c011660f62dc794b69495dd899004a7
#
_entry.id   0c011660f62dc794b69495dd899004a7
#
_cell.length_a   1.000
_cell.length_b   1.000
_cell.length_c   1.000
_cell.angle_alpha   90.00
_cell.angle_beta   90.00
_cell.angle_gamma   90.00
#
_symmetry.space_group_name_H-M   'P 1'
#
loop_
_entity.id
_entity.type
_entity.pdbx_description
1 polymer ?
#
loop_
_entity_poly.entity_id
_entity_poly.type
_entity_poly.pdbx_seq_one_letter_code
_entity_poly.pdbx_strand_id
1 'polypeptide(L)'
;VVHQHTAYFVEVPESGADIASQTQALFAQAERTMALCGTDKRHILMATIYLKHMADRAAFNALWQAWLPEGCAPARACVSAELASPDYLLEIVFTVAVPQG
;
A
#
# COMPACT_ATOMS: atom_id res chain seq x y z
N VAL A 1 -3.53 -5.43 12.63
CA VAL A 1 -3.27 -6.67 13.38
C VAL A 1 -1.78 -6.92 13.44
N VAL A 2 -1.24 -7.08 14.63
CA VAL A 2 0.17 -7.42 14.82
C VAL A 2 0.25 -8.81 15.49
N HIS A 3 1.04 -9.69 14.90
CA HIS A 3 1.25 -11.05 15.42
C HIS A 3 2.70 -11.45 15.18
N GLN A 4 3.42 -11.82 16.26
CA GLN A 4 4.81 -12.30 16.18
C GLN A 4 5.72 -11.38 15.35
N HIS A 5 5.70 -10.08 15.66
CA HIS A 5 6.53 -9.06 15.01
C HIS A 5 6.19 -8.85 13.52
N THR A 6 4.96 -9.14 13.13
CA THR A 6 4.47 -8.87 11.79
C THR A 6 3.13 -8.13 11.87
N ALA A 7 3.03 -7.03 11.15
CA ALA A 7 1.79 -6.26 11.05
C ALA A 7 1.08 -6.62 9.74
N TYR A 8 -0.23 -6.83 9.82
CA TYR A 8 -1.09 -7.16 8.69
C TYR A 8 -2.20 -6.12 8.63
N PHE A 9 -2.33 -5.43 7.52
CA PHE A 9 -3.41 -4.46 7.36
C PHE A 9 -3.75 -4.23 5.90
N VAL A 10 -4.90 -3.61 5.68
CA VAL A 10 -5.42 -3.30 4.35
C VAL A 10 -5.75 -1.81 4.31
N GLU A 11 -5.42 -1.15 3.20
CA GLU A 11 -5.79 0.25 2.99
C GLU A 11 -6.60 0.39 1.71
N VAL A 12 -7.66 1.18 1.81
CA VAL A 12 -8.41 1.73 0.67
C VAL A 12 -8.33 3.25 0.76
N PRO A 13 -8.34 3.97 -0.38
CA PRO A 13 -8.14 5.42 -0.33
C PRO A 13 -9.33 6.12 0.34
N GLU A 14 -9.06 7.02 1.28
CA GLU A 14 -10.08 7.83 1.94
C GLU A 14 -10.48 9.05 1.11
N SER A 15 -9.71 9.40 0.07
CA SER A 15 -9.96 10.56 -0.78
C SER A 15 -9.24 10.43 -2.11
N GLY A 16 -9.58 11.32 -3.04
CA GLY A 16 -8.91 11.43 -4.33
C GLY A 16 -9.86 11.16 -5.49
N ALA A 17 -9.69 11.94 -6.58
CA ALA A 17 -10.53 11.83 -7.77
C ALA A 17 -9.90 10.98 -8.88
N ASP A 18 -8.59 10.73 -8.83
CA ASP A 18 -7.86 9.96 -9.84
C ASP A 18 -6.87 9.01 -9.19
N ILE A 19 -6.21 8.18 -9.99
CA ILE A 19 -5.29 7.18 -9.45
C ILE A 19 -4.13 7.83 -8.69
N ALA A 20 -3.59 8.94 -9.15
CA ALA A 20 -2.47 9.59 -8.49
C ALA A 20 -2.86 10.11 -7.11
N SER A 21 -3.98 10.84 -7.01
CA SER A 21 -4.44 11.39 -5.73
C SER A 21 -4.89 10.31 -4.75
N GLN A 22 -5.56 9.26 -5.24
CA GLN A 22 -5.94 8.14 -4.39
C GLN A 22 -4.73 7.37 -3.88
N THR A 23 -3.72 7.16 -4.72
CA THR A 23 -2.49 6.49 -4.32
C THR A 23 -1.75 7.28 -3.23
N GLN A 24 -1.64 8.60 -3.40
CA GLN A 24 -0.99 9.45 -2.39
C GLN A 24 -1.73 9.43 -1.06
N ALA A 25 -3.06 9.50 -1.09
CA ALA A 25 -3.88 9.39 0.12
C ALA A 25 -3.67 8.05 0.81
N LEU A 26 -3.69 6.95 0.05
CA LEU A 26 -3.50 5.61 0.58
C LEU A 26 -2.10 5.45 1.19
N PHE A 27 -1.06 5.97 0.54
CA PHE A 27 0.30 5.91 1.08
C PHE A 27 0.42 6.66 2.41
N ALA A 28 -0.20 7.83 2.53
CA ALA A 28 -0.20 8.57 3.79
C ALA A 28 -0.93 7.79 4.90
N GLN A 29 -2.07 7.17 4.56
CA GLN A 29 -2.81 6.32 5.49
C GLN A 29 -1.96 5.13 5.94
N ALA A 30 -1.28 4.44 5.01
CA ALA A 30 -0.43 3.30 5.31
C ALA A 30 0.73 3.70 6.25
N GLU A 31 1.34 4.86 6.03
CA GLU A 31 2.41 5.35 6.91
C GLU A 31 1.89 5.60 8.32
N ARG A 32 0.69 6.15 8.48
CA ARG A 32 0.06 6.32 9.80
C ARG A 32 -0.20 4.98 10.48
N THR A 33 -0.73 4.02 9.74
CA THR A 33 -0.99 2.68 10.28
C THR A 33 0.30 1.99 10.70
N MET A 34 1.34 2.05 9.87
CA MET A 34 2.65 1.47 10.21
C MET A 34 3.24 2.11 11.45
N ALA A 35 3.15 3.44 11.59
CA ALA A 35 3.63 4.13 12.78
C ALA A 35 2.93 3.65 14.06
N LEU A 36 1.61 3.43 13.99
CA LEU A 36 0.83 2.89 15.12
C LEU A 36 1.27 1.47 15.48
N CYS A 37 1.76 0.69 14.51
CA CYS A 37 2.26 -0.66 14.74
C CYS A 37 3.73 -0.71 15.14
N GLY A 38 4.41 0.42 15.22
CA GLY A 38 5.83 0.48 15.58
C GLY A 38 6.79 0.14 14.44
N THR A 39 6.38 0.40 13.20
CA THR A 39 7.20 0.10 12.03
C THR A 39 7.06 1.21 10.97
N ASP A 40 7.66 1.01 9.82
CA ASP A 40 7.60 1.95 8.70
C ASP A 40 7.76 1.24 7.35
N LYS A 41 7.68 2.00 6.26
CA LYS A 41 7.67 1.45 4.90
C LYS A 41 8.97 0.77 4.47
N ARG A 42 10.06 0.95 5.20
CA ARG A 42 11.32 0.24 4.93
C ARG A 42 11.22 -1.24 5.26
N HIS A 43 10.24 -1.63 6.05
CA HIS A 43 10.05 -2.99 6.56
C HIS A 43 8.89 -3.74 5.91
N ILE A 44 8.33 -3.23 4.82
CA ILE A 44 7.28 -3.93 4.09
C ILE A 44 7.86 -5.22 3.50
N LEU A 45 7.23 -6.34 3.81
CA LEU A 45 7.65 -7.67 3.34
C LEU A 45 6.91 -8.06 2.06
N MET A 46 5.62 -7.78 2.01
CA MET A 46 4.76 -8.13 0.89
C MET A 46 3.66 -7.09 0.73
N ALA A 47 3.35 -6.75 -0.51
CA ALA A 47 2.20 -5.93 -0.83
C ALA A 47 1.45 -6.56 -2.00
N THR A 48 0.13 -6.67 -1.88
CA THR A 48 -0.75 -7.06 -2.98
C THR A 48 -1.57 -5.85 -3.38
N ILE A 49 -1.40 -5.40 -4.60
CA ILE A 49 -2.06 -4.22 -5.14
C ILE A 49 -3.20 -4.68 -6.03
N TYR A 50 -4.42 -4.22 -5.71
CA TYR A 50 -5.62 -4.42 -6.52
C TYR A 50 -5.94 -3.12 -7.21
N LEU A 51 -5.97 -3.13 -8.55
CA LEU A 51 -6.34 -1.96 -9.35
C LEU A 51 -7.70 -2.22 -10.01
N LYS A 52 -8.58 -1.22 -9.97
CA LYS A 52 -9.84 -1.27 -10.70
C LYS A 52 -9.59 -1.35 -12.22
N HIS A 53 -8.62 -0.57 -12.71
CA HIS A 53 -8.24 -0.53 -14.12
C HIS A 53 -6.75 -0.82 -14.27
N MET A 54 -6.39 -1.87 -14.98
CA MET A 54 -4.97 -2.20 -15.22
C MET A 54 -4.25 -1.10 -16.03
N ALA A 55 -4.99 -0.28 -16.75
CA ALA A 55 -4.43 0.90 -17.43
C ALA A 55 -3.75 1.89 -16.46
N ASP A 56 -4.10 1.86 -15.18
CA ASP A 56 -3.52 2.73 -14.16
C ASP A 56 -2.18 2.20 -13.61
N ARG A 57 -1.73 1.02 -14.05
CA ARG A 57 -0.55 0.37 -13.49
C ARG A 57 0.72 1.20 -13.65
N ALA A 58 0.94 1.79 -14.81
CA ALA A 58 2.14 2.59 -15.05
C ALA A 58 2.22 3.81 -14.13
N ALA A 59 1.11 4.54 -13.98
CA ALA A 59 1.03 5.70 -13.08
C ALA A 59 1.24 5.28 -11.63
N PHE A 60 0.60 4.18 -11.20
CA PHE A 60 0.79 3.63 -9.86
C PHE A 60 2.25 3.24 -9.62
N ASN A 61 2.88 2.54 -10.56
CA ASN A 61 4.26 2.08 -10.42
C ASN A 61 5.25 3.24 -10.21
N ALA A 62 5.05 4.35 -10.91
CA ALA A 62 5.91 5.52 -10.75
C ALA A 62 5.83 6.07 -9.31
N LEU A 63 4.62 6.14 -8.74
CA LEU A 63 4.40 6.60 -7.37
C LEU A 63 4.95 5.61 -6.34
N TRP A 64 4.78 4.31 -6.58
CA TRP A 64 5.30 3.24 -5.74
C TRP A 64 6.82 3.32 -5.63
N GLN A 65 7.51 3.44 -6.76
CA GLN A 65 8.97 3.55 -6.79
C GLN A 65 9.47 4.81 -6.08
N ALA A 66 8.76 5.93 -6.23
CA ALA A 66 9.12 7.17 -5.56
C ALA A 66 8.87 7.13 -4.06
N TRP A 67 7.87 6.35 -3.61
CA TRP A 67 7.50 6.25 -2.21
C TRP A 67 8.48 5.41 -1.40
N LEU A 68 9.03 4.35 -1.99
CA LEU A 68 9.91 3.42 -1.28
C LEU A 68 11.35 3.91 -1.28
N PRO A 69 12.06 3.82 -0.14
CA PRO A 69 13.49 4.09 -0.10
C PRO A 69 14.26 3.10 -0.98
N GLU A 70 15.40 3.54 -1.49
CA GLU A 70 16.28 2.69 -2.28
C GLU A 70 16.67 1.44 -1.49
N GLY A 71 16.63 0.28 -2.14
CA GLY A 71 16.97 -1.00 -1.52
C GLY A 71 15.88 -1.62 -0.66
N CYS A 72 14.71 -0.99 -0.57
CA CYS A 72 13.61 -1.45 0.29
C CYS A 72 12.39 -1.98 -0.48
N ALA A 73 12.56 -2.41 -1.73
CA ALA A 73 11.45 -2.93 -2.52
C ALA A 73 10.97 -4.28 -1.96
N PRO A 74 9.69 -4.37 -1.55
CA PRO A 74 9.14 -5.63 -1.04
C PRO A 74 8.74 -6.57 -2.17
N ALA A 75 8.42 -7.81 -1.83
CA ALA A 75 7.70 -8.69 -2.73
C ALA A 75 6.34 -8.08 -3.06
N ARG A 76 5.90 -8.16 -4.32
CA ARG A 76 4.71 -7.47 -4.76
C ARG A 76 3.95 -8.25 -5.82
N ALA A 77 2.62 -8.23 -5.72
CA ALA A 77 1.72 -8.65 -6.79
C ALA A 77 0.80 -7.48 -7.14
N CYS A 78 0.44 -7.35 -8.41
CA CYS A 78 -0.49 -6.33 -8.88
C CYS A 78 -1.49 -6.98 -9.82
N VAL A 79 -2.76 -6.95 -9.45
CA VAL A 79 -3.84 -7.59 -10.20
C VAL A 79 -5.00 -6.62 -10.36
N SER A 80 -5.87 -6.86 -11.35
CA SER A 80 -7.10 -6.10 -11.48
C SER A 80 -8.21 -6.80 -10.70
N ALA A 81 -9.10 -6.01 -10.10
CA ALA A 81 -10.21 -6.53 -9.32
C ALA A 81 -11.36 -5.52 -9.26
N GLU A 82 -12.56 -6.04 -9.08
CA GLU A 82 -13.70 -5.25 -8.68
C GLU A 82 -13.57 -4.96 -7.18
N LEU A 83 -13.69 -3.68 -6.80
CA LEU A 83 -13.49 -3.26 -5.42
C LEU A 83 -14.82 -3.01 -4.71
N ALA A 84 -14.78 -2.93 -3.38
CA ALA A 84 -16.00 -2.84 -2.57
C ALA A 84 -16.81 -1.56 -2.81
N SER A 85 -16.15 -0.45 -3.18
CA SER A 85 -16.80 0.79 -3.55
C SER A 85 -16.51 1.13 -5.00
N PRO A 86 -17.48 1.64 -5.79
CA PRO A 86 -17.25 2.06 -7.17
C PRO A 86 -16.28 3.24 -7.26
N ASP A 87 -16.07 3.98 -6.17
CA ASP A 87 -15.17 5.12 -6.13
C ASP A 87 -13.71 4.74 -5.89
N TYR A 88 -13.44 3.51 -5.44
CA TYR A 88 -12.08 3.05 -5.23
C TYR A 88 -11.42 2.67 -6.54
N LEU A 89 -10.23 3.22 -6.80
CA LEU A 89 -9.41 2.86 -7.94
C LEU A 89 -8.31 1.86 -7.57
N LEU A 90 -8.01 1.73 -6.27
CA LEU A 90 -7.04 0.75 -5.79
C LEU A 90 -7.32 0.34 -4.36
N GLU A 91 -6.73 -0.80 -3.99
CA GLU A 91 -6.68 -1.33 -2.62
C GLU A 91 -5.33 -2.02 -2.47
N ILE A 92 -4.70 -1.88 -1.31
CA ILE A 92 -3.42 -2.56 -1.05
C ILE A 92 -3.49 -3.33 0.26
N VAL A 93 -3.09 -4.60 0.20
CA VAL A 93 -2.90 -5.47 1.36
C VAL A 93 -1.43 -5.48 1.70
N PHE A 94 -1.09 -5.13 2.96
CA PHE A 94 0.29 -5.02 3.42
C PHE A 94 0.63 -6.08 4.46
N THR A 95 1.84 -6.61 4.35
CA THR A 95 2.49 -7.40 5.39
C THR A 95 3.82 -6.73 5.69
N VAL A 96 4.03 -6.31 6.93
CA VAL A 96 5.15 -5.46 7.31
C VAL A 96 5.83 -6.01 8.56
N ALA A 97 7.16 -6.13 8.54
CA ALA A 97 7.90 -6.53 9.72
C ALA A 97 7.87 -5.41 10.76
N VAL A 98 7.72 -5.79 12.03
CA VAL A 98 7.81 -4.85 13.16
C VAL A 98 9.14 -5.12 13.86
N PRO A 99 10.11 -4.20 13.74
CA PRO A 99 11.43 -4.41 14.36
C PRO A 99 11.32 -4.55 15.88
N GLN A 100 12.15 -5.43 16.42
CA GLN A 100 12.30 -5.57 17.86
C GLN A 100 13.27 -4.51 18.36
N GLY A 101 12.81 -3.75 19.28
CA GLY A 101 13.72 -2.75 19.88
C GLY A 101 14.17 -2.15 20.64
#